data_22a189a98441f591d25330a7eb9ba0fb
#
_entry.id   22a189a98441f591d25330a7eb9ba0fb
#
_cell.length_a   1.000
_cell.length_b   1.000
_cell.length_c   1.000
_cell.angle_alpha   90.00
_cell.angle_beta   90.00
_cell.angle_gamma   90.00
#
_symmetry.space_group_name_H-M   'P 1'
#
loop_
_entity.id
_entity.type
_entity.pdbx_description
1 polymer ?
#
loop_
_entity_poly.entity_id
_entity_poly.type
_entity_poly.pdbx_seq_one_letter_code
_entity_poly.pdbx_strand_id
1 'polypeptide(L)'
;MAESFKAKTGIGVEVIPISEKDLGTRATAAFAAGDLPDVIYHTLQYALPWAEAGILDTDAATDIVNSLGKSTFASGALSMAAVDNGVAAVPVDGWTQMVVYRKDLFDKAGLDAPTSYANVEKALKKLHNPPSMYGFVAATKVDENFMSQVLEHVFLANGVSPVDSGGFSPLDEAKTTEVLDFYKSIVKASPPGELFWQQSRELYFAGKAAMIIWSPFILDELAGLRDSAPPTINSDPTSGELASKTGIVTTFSGPSNPSGAAWGDVRYFGITTDAETDEAMK
;
A
#
# COMPACT_ATOMS: atom_id res chain seq x y z
N MET A 1 -5.76 16.73 -11.76
CA MET A 1 -7.11 16.52 -11.20
C MET A 1 -7.78 17.87 -10.92
N ALA A 2 -7.26 18.75 -10.05
CA ALA A 2 -7.83 20.08 -9.74
C ALA A 2 -8.13 20.96 -10.96
N GLU A 3 -7.20 21.09 -11.91
CA GLU A 3 -7.41 21.86 -13.15
C GLU A 3 -8.52 21.28 -14.04
N SER A 4 -8.59 19.94 -14.15
CA SER A 4 -9.64 19.26 -14.91
C SER A 4 -11.02 19.43 -14.25
N PHE A 5 -11.08 19.43 -12.92
CA PHE A 5 -12.29 19.70 -12.18
C PHE A 5 -12.76 21.14 -12.40
N LYS A 6 -11.87 22.11 -12.25
CA LYS A 6 -12.16 23.53 -12.53
C LYS A 6 -12.67 23.75 -13.94
N ALA A 7 -12.05 23.10 -14.94
CA ALA A 7 -12.49 23.21 -16.33
C ALA A 7 -13.90 22.66 -16.59
N LYS A 8 -14.32 21.66 -15.83
CA LYS A 8 -15.65 21.03 -15.95
C LYS A 8 -16.75 21.73 -15.15
N THR A 9 -16.41 22.26 -13.97
CA THR A 9 -17.38 22.75 -13.00
C THR A 9 -17.34 24.27 -12.81
N GLY A 10 -16.24 24.93 -13.18
CA GLY A 10 -15.98 26.32 -12.86
C GLY A 10 -15.44 26.55 -11.42
N ILE A 11 -15.41 25.51 -10.58
CA ILE A 11 -15.02 25.57 -9.18
C ILE A 11 -13.51 25.41 -9.06
N GLY A 12 -12.84 26.36 -8.38
CA GLY A 12 -11.41 26.30 -8.09
C GLY A 12 -11.12 25.35 -6.92
N VAL A 13 -10.03 24.60 -7.01
CA VAL A 13 -9.55 23.74 -5.93
C VAL A 13 -8.15 24.17 -5.55
N GLU A 14 -7.95 24.54 -4.29
CA GLU A 14 -6.63 24.73 -3.69
C GLU A 14 -6.17 23.41 -3.08
N VAL A 15 -5.02 22.90 -3.54
CA VAL A 15 -4.46 21.63 -3.04
C VAL A 15 -3.36 21.94 -2.02
N ILE A 16 -3.54 21.49 -0.79
CA ILE A 16 -2.57 21.62 0.30
C ILE A 16 -1.85 20.28 0.48
N PRO A 17 -0.62 20.12 -0.02
CA PRO A 17 0.11 18.86 0.12
C PRO A 17 0.59 18.68 1.57
N ILE A 18 0.22 17.55 2.17
CA ILE A 18 0.64 17.15 3.52
C ILE A 18 1.24 15.76 3.44
N SER A 19 2.35 15.51 4.16
CA SER A 19 2.91 14.17 4.25
C SER A 19 1.96 13.25 5.03
N GLU A 20 1.88 11.99 4.63
CA GLU A 20 0.97 11.01 5.25
C GLU A 20 1.20 10.88 6.77
N LYS A 21 2.46 10.91 7.22
CA LYS A 21 2.82 10.84 8.64
C LYS A 21 2.30 12.04 9.47
N ASP A 22 2.12 13.21 8.85
CA ASP A 22 1.68 14.44 9.52
C ASP A 22 0.17 14.65 9.41
N LEU A 23 -0.51 13.90 8.54
CA LEU A 23 -1.92 14.10 8.20
C LEU A 23 -2.83 14.02 9.43
N GLY A 24 -2.68 12.96 10.24
CA GLY A 24 -3.51 12.77 11.43
C GLY A 24 -3.39 13.91 12.44
N THR A 25 -2.16 14.33 12.72
CA THR A 25 -1.90 15.45 13.67
C THR A 25 -2.45 16.76 13.16
N ARG A 26 -2.28 17.04 11.85
CA ARG A 26 -2.77 18.29 11.25
C ARG A 26 -4.28 18.32 11.17
N ALA A 27 -4.94 17.25 10.77
CA ALA A 27 -6.40 17.19 10.73
C ALA A 27 -7.01 17.39 12.13
N THR A 28 -6.47 16.74 13.15
CA THR A 28 -6.94 16.90 14.54
C THR A 28 -6.73 18.34 15.03
N ALA A 29 -5.60 18.98 14.73
CA ALA A 29 -5.35 20.36 15.09
C ALA A 29 -6.28 21.35 14.36
N ALA A 30 -6.52 21.13 13.06
CA ALA A 30 -7.43 21.96 12.28
C ALA A 30 -8.88 21.82 12.78
N PHE A 31 -9.32 20.61 13.10
CA PHE A 31 -10.63 20.37 13.70
C PHE A 31 -10.80 21.13 15.02
N ALA A 32 -9.81 21.05 15.90
CA ALA A 32 -9.85 21.79 17.17
C ALA A 32 -9.87 23.32 17.00
N ALA A 33 -9.36 23.82 15.88
CA ALA A 33 -9.35 25.24 15.54
C ALA A 33 -10.61 25.69 14.75
N GLY A 34 -11.46 24.77 14.27
CA GLY A 34 -12.56 25.06 13.34
C GLY A 34 -12.07 25.59 11.99
N ASP A 35 -10.99 24.99 11.47
CA ASP A 35 -10.29 25.40 10.25
C ASP A 35 -9.91 24.16 9.40
N LEU A 36 -10.83 23.20 9.29
CA LEU A 36 -10.67 22.05 8.41
C LEU A 36 -10.80 22.47 6.94
N PRO A 37 -10.04 21.87 6.01
CA PRO A 37 -10.33 22.03 4.60
C PRO A 37 -11.67 21.34 4.26
N ASP A 38 -12.33 21.72 3.17
CA ASP A 38 -13.60 21.12 2.75
C ASP A 38 -13.50 19.60 2.55
N VAL A 39 -12.39 19.13 1.99
CA VAL A 39 -12.15 17.74 1.65
C VAL A 39 -10.76 17.30 2.09
N ILE A 40 -10.66 16.13 2.70
CA ILE A 40 -9.39 15.50 3.04
C ILE A 40 -9.25 14.18 2.25
N TYR A 41 -8.14 14.04 1.50
CA TYR A 41 -7.75 12.77 0.91
C TYR A 41 -6.93 11.97 1.91
N HIS A 42 -7.46 10.81 2.35
CA HIS A 42 -6.89 10.05 3.46
C HIS A 42 -6.94 8.53 3.25
N THR A 43 -6.19 7.79 4.06
CA THR A 43 -6.16 6.32 4.07
C THR A 43 -7.29 5.75 4.92
N LEU A 44 -7.58 4.46 4.75
CA LEU A 44 -8.61 3.73 5.48
C LEU A 44 -8.50 3.89 7.01
N GLN A 45 -7.27 3.91 7.53
CA GLN A 45 -7.03 4.02 8.98
C GLN A 45 -7.68 5.23 9.66
N TYR A 46 -8.00 6.28 8.90
CA TYR A 46 -8.63 7.50 9.42
C TYR A 46 -10.16 7.50 9.26
N ALA A 47 -10.72 6.69 8.35
CA ALA A 47 -12.13 6.77 7.99
C ALA A 47 -13.06 6.68 9.21
N LEU A 48 -13.04 5.56 9.93
CA LEU A 48 -13.90 5.35 11.08
C LEU A 48 -13.52 6.22 12.29
N PRO A 49 -12.24 6.32 12.71
CA PRO A 49 -11.89 7.20 13.84
C PRO A 49 -12.25 8.68 13.64
N TRP A 50 -12.13 9.18 12.42
CA TRP A 50 -12.50 10.57 12.14
C TRP A 50 -14.00 10.78 12.01
N ALA A 51 -14.77 9.78 11.56
CA ALA A 51 -16.21 9.81 11.63
C ALA A 51 -16.70 9.83 13.09
N GLU A 52 -16.16 8.96 13.95
CA GLU A 52 -16.47 8.93 15.39
C GLU A 52 -16.08 10.23 16.12
N ALA A 53 -14.95 10.85 15.72
CA ALA A 53 -14.49 12.10 16.28
C ALA A 53 -15.27 13.34 15.78
N GLY A 54 -16.16 13.21 14.78
CA GLY A 54 -16.90 14.30 14.18
C GLY A 54 -16.06 15.21 13.25
N ILE A 55 -14.94 14.70 12.74
CA ILE A 55 -14.12 15.38 11.74
C ILE A 55 -14.75 15.24 10.36
N LEU A 56 -15.36 14.08 10.08
CA LEU A 56 -15.99 13.78 8.80
C LEU A 56 -17.51 13.90 8.85
N ASP A 57 -18.08 14.51 7.83
CA ASP A 57 -19.52 14.55 7.57
C ASP A 57 -19.94 13.25 6.84
N THR A 58 -20.47 12.30 7.62
CA THR A 58 -20.88 10.99 7.15
C THR A 58 -22.15 11.03 6.32
N ASP A 59 -23.04 12.01 6.56
CA ASP A 59 -24.27 12.20 5.80
C ASP A 59 -23.93 12.69 4.40
N ALA A 60 -23.07 13.70 4.28
CA ALA A 60 -22.56 14.20 3.01
C ALA A 60 -21.86 13.10 2.19
N ALA A 61 -20.96 12.34 2.80
CA ALA A 61 -20.29 11.21 2.13
C ALA A 61 -21.29 10.16 1.63
N THR A 62 -22.30 9.84 2.43
CA THR A 62 -23.35 8.88 2.10
C THR A 62 -24.22 9.37 0.94
N ASP A 63 -24.59 10.63 0.92
CA ASP A 63 -25.38 11.24 -0.15
C ASP A 63 -24.60 11.24 -1.48
N ILE A 64 -23.30 11.53 -1.45
CA ILE A 64 -22.42 11.43 -2.64
C ILE A 64 -22.41 9.99 -3.17
N VAL A 65 -22.15 8.99 -2.31
CA VAL A 65 -22.13 7.58 -2.73
C VAL A 65 -23.47 7.13 -3.30
N ASN A 66 -24.58 7.56 -2.70
CA ASN A 66 -25.93 7.25 -3.20
C ASN A 66 -26.20 7.93 -4.56
N SER A 67 -25.78 9.19 -4.74
CA SER A 67 -25.96 9.93 -5.99
C SER A 67 -25.19 9.35 -7.16
N LEU A 68 -23.97 8.87 -6.91
CA LEU A 68 -23.12 8.19 -7.90
C LEU A 68 -23.51 6.73 -8.14
N GLY A 69 -24.30 6.16 -7.22
CA GLY A 69 -24.70 4.76 -7.24
C GLY A 69 -23.65 3.83 -6.63
N LYS A 70 -24.05 3.04 -5.63
CA LYS A 70 -23.15 2.11 -4.91
C LYS A 70 -22.38 1.13 -5.82
N SER A 71 -22.96 0.78 -6.98
CA SER A 71 -22.32 -0.10 -7.96
C SER A 71 -21.11 0.53 -8.67
N THR A 72 -20.91 1.84 -8.55
CA THR A 72 -19.72 2.54 -9.07
C THR A 72 -18.47 2.21 -8.26
N PHE A 73 -18.65 1.79 -7.01
CA PHE A 73 -17.57 1.53 -6.07
C PHE A 73 -17.36 0.03 -5.85
N ALA A 74 -16.14 -0.36 -5.49
CA ALA A 74 -15.86 -1.70 -5.02
C ALA A 74 -16.61 -1.95 -3.70
N SER A 75 -17.37 -3.04 -3.60
CA SER A 75 -18.19 -3.35 -2.42
C SER A 75 -17.36 -3.46 -1.15
N GLY A 76 -16.13 -4.00 -1.23
CA GLY A 76 -15.19 -4.08 -0.11
C GLY A 76 -14.78 -2.70 0.40
N ALA A 77 -14.52 -1.74 -0.49
CA ALA A 77 -14.16 -0.37 -0.11
C ALA A 77 -15.30 0.34 0.64
N LEU A 78 -16.55 0.14 0.20
CA LEU A 78 -17.71 0.65 0.92
C LEU A 78 -17.89 -0.02 2.29
N SER A 79 -17.70 -1.34 2.36
CA SER A 79 -17.84 -2.08 3.63
C SER A 79 -16.81 -1.66 4.67
N MET A 80 -15.57 -1.39 4.26
CA MET A 80 -14.50 -0.97 5.17
C MET A 80 -14.73 0.43 5.76
N ALA A 81 -15.44 1.31 5.07
CA ALA A 81 -15.80 2.64 5.56
C ALA A 81 -17.26 2.71 6.07
N ALA A 82 -17.93 1.58 6.28
CA ALA A 82 -19.33 1.55 6.70
C ALA A 82 -19.50 2.13 8.11
N VAL A 83 -20.52 2.96 8.27
CA VAL A 83 -21.05 3.44 9.55
C VAL A 83 -22.53 3.03 9.64
N ASP A 84 -23.16 3.24 10.81
CA ASP A 84 -24.54 2.75 11.10
C ASP A 84 -25.55 3.01 9.97
N ASN A 85 -25.55 4.17 9.35
CA ASN A 85 -26.51 4.57 8.33
C ASN A 85 -25.90 4.90 6.95
N GLY A 86 -24.63 4.56 6.71
CA GLY A 86 -23.97 4.91 5.45
C GLY A 86 -22.49 4.62 5.41
N VAL A 87 -21.70 5.60 4.97
CA VAL A 87 -20.25 5.50 4.88
C VAL A 87 -19.56 6.71 5.48
N ALA A 88 -18.42 6.49 6.08
CA ALA A 88 -17.59 7.54 6.69
C ALA A 88 -16.96 8.50 5.65
N ALA A 89 -16.65 7.98 4.46
CA ALA A 89 -15.98 8.73 3.40
C ALA A 89 -16.20 8.06 2.04
N VAL A 90 -15.94 8.79 0.96
CA VAL A 90 -16.14 8.33 -0.43
C VAL A 90 -14.90 7.59 -0.92
N PRO A 91 -14.97 6.29 -1.31
CA PRO A 91 -13.84 5.58 -1.85
C PRO A 91 -13.36 6.17 -3.18
N VAL A 92 -12.05 6.28 -3.37
CA VAL A 92 -11.46 6.89 -4.58
C VAL A 92 -10.58 5.90 -5.32
N ASP A 93 -9.54 5.43 -4.68
CA ASP A 93 -8.56 4.50 -5.24
C ASP A 93 -8.03 3.54 -4.17
N GLY A 94 -7.19 2.63 -4.59
CA GLY A 94 -6.55 1.70 -3.68
C GLY A 94 -5.45 0.92 -4.39
N TRP A 95 -4.64 0.24 -3.59
CA TRP A 95 -3.59 -0.65 -4.08
C TRP A 95 -3.42 -1.85 -3.18
N THR A 96 -2.76 -2.89 -3.71
CA THR A 96 -2.36 -4.06 -2.94
C THR A 96 -0.85 -4.21 -2.95
N GLN A 97 -0.30 -4.79 -1.90
CA GLN A 97 1.08 -5.26 -1.94
C GLN A 97 1.19 -6.50 -2.83
N MET A 98 2.35 -6.66 -3.45
CA MET A 98 2.68 -7.78 -4.33
C MET A 98 4.16 -8.14 -4.18
N VAL A 99 4.51 -9.38 -4.48
CA VAL A 99 5.92 -9.77 -4.58
C VAL A 99 6.42 -9.44 -5.99
N VAL A 100 7.41 -8.57 -6.05
CA VAL A 100 8.09 -8.18 -7.29
C VAL A 100 9.43 -8.89 -7.33
N TYR A 101 9.76 -9.57 -8.44
CA TYR A 101 10.93 -10.42 -8.52
C TYR A 101 11.64 -10.36 -9.87
N ARG A 102 12.91 -10.66 -9.90
CA ARG A 102 13.73 -10.78 -11.10
C ARG A 102 13.45 -12.11 -11.83
N LYS A 103 12.45 -12.09 -12.70
CA LYS A 103 12.01 -13.25 -13.48
C LYS A 103 13.18 -13.89 -14.26
N ASP A 104 14.03 -13.07 -14.86
CA ASP A 104 15.21 -13.54 -15.59
C ASP A 104 16.18 -14.38 -14.73
N LEU A 105 16.37 -13.99 -13.44
CA LEU A 105 17.21 -14.75 -12.52
C LEU A 105 16.54 -16.04 -12.06
N PHE A 106 15.21 -16.02 -11.87
CA PHE A 106 14.43 -17.20 -11.52
C PHE A 106 14.45 -18.22 -12.66
N ASP A 107 14.20 -17.79 -13.89
CA ASP A 107 14.25 -18.64 -15.10
C ASP A 107 15.64 -19.29 -15.26
N LYS A 108 16.71 -18.49 -15.13
CA LYS A 108 18.10 -18.98 -15.19
C LYS A 108 18.43 -19.99 -14.10
N ALA A 109 17.87 -19.84 -12.91
CA ALA A 109 18.11 -20.72 -11.77
C ALA A 109 17.16 -21.94 -11.73
N GLY A 110 16.20 -22.04 -12.64
CA GLY A 110 15.17 -23.09 -12.64
C GLY A 110 14.30 -23.02 -11.39
N LEU A 111 13.86 -21.82 -11.03
CA LEU A 111 13.00 -21.55 -9.87
C LEU A 111 11.58 -21.24 -10.33
N ASP A 112 10.60 -21.73 -9.59
CA ASP A 112 9.21 -21.32 -9.71
C ASP A 112 9.04 -19.88 -9.20
N ALA A 113 8.02 -19.17 -9.68
CA ALA A 113 7.66 -17.84 -9.17
C ALA A 113 7.49 -17.84 -7.62
N PRO A 114 7.87 -16.76 -6.93
CA PRO A 114 7.87 -16.68 -5.46
C PRO A 114 6.44 -16.48 -4.89
N THR A 115 5.52 -17.39 -5.19
CA THR A 115 4.11 -17.34 -4.80
C THR A 115 3.87 -17.74 -3.35
N SER A 116 4.90 -18.26 -2.66
CA SER A 116 4.79 -18.72 -1.28
C SER A 116 6.09 -18.51 -0.51
N TYR A 117 6.01 -18.56 0.82
CA TYR A 117 7.17 -18.55 1.71
C TYR A 117 8.22 -19.58 1.27
N ALA A 118 7.78 -20.80 1.00
CA ALA A 118 8.69 -21.89 0.60
C ALA A 118 9.40 -21.58 -0.72
N ASN A 119 8.73 -20.97 -1.70
CA ASN A 119 9.34 -20.61 -2.99
C ASN A 119 10.31 -19.44 -2.81
N VAL A 120 9.99 -18.45 -1.97
CA VAL A 120 10.92 -17.37 -1.61
C VAL A 120 12.16 -17.96 -0.96
N GLU A 121 12.04 -18.81 0.06
CA GLU A 121 13.18 -19.43 0.75
C GLU A 121 14.07 -20.27 -0.17
N LYS A 122 13.48 -20.99 -1.13
CA LYS A 122 14.24 -21.69 -2.19
C LYS A 122 15.05 -20.70 -3.04
N ALA A 123 14.44 -19.56 -3.38
CA ALA A 123 15.10 -18.52 -4.15
C ALA A 123 16.22 -17.84 -3.34
N LEU A 124 16.02 -17.57 -2.06
CA LEU A 124 17.06 -17.04 -1.19
C LEU A 124 18.31 -17.92 -1.18
N LYS A 125 18.15 -19.24 -1.08
CA LYS A 125 19.27 -20.21 -1.08
C LYS A 125 20.08 -20.21 -2.38
N LYS A 126 19.47 -19.83 -3.50
CA LYS A 126 20.11 -19.86 -4.83
C LYS A 126 20.61 -18.50 -5.29
N LEU A 127 19.90 -17.43 -4.94
CA LEU A 127 20.13 -16.12 -5.53
C LEU A 127 20.84 -15.15 -4.58
N HIS A 128 20.82 -15.39 -3.25
CA HIS A 128 21.49 -14.52 -2.30
C HIS A 128 23.01 -14.71 -2.35
N ASN A 129 23.71 -13.70 -2.86
CA ASN A 129 25.17 -13.67 -3.03
C ASN A 129 25.71 -12.25 -2.81
N PRO A 130 25.68 -11.74 -1.56
CA PRO A 130 26.13 -10.38 -1.27
C PRO A 130 27.64 -10.22 -1.51
N PRO A 131 28.13 -9.02 -1.86
CA PRO A 131 27.35 -7.80 -2.10
C PRO A 131 26.81 -7.69 -3.54
N SER A 132 27.04 -8.69 -4.40
CA SER A 132 26.65 -8.62 -5.82
C SER A 132 25.14 -8.73 -6.03
N MET A 133 24.45 -9.52 -5.21
CA MET A 133 23.01 -9.74 -5.28
C MET A 133 22.44 -10.05 -3.89
N TYR A 134 21.47 -9.27 -3.45
CA TYR A 134 20.66 -9.60 -2.29
C TYR A 134 19.46 -10.43 -2.71
N GLY A 135 19.18 -11.50 -1.99
CA GLY A 135 18.06 -12.39 -2.31
C GLY A 135 16.71 -11.72 -2.11
N PHE A 136 16.64 -10.82 -1.14
CA PHE A 136 15.47 -10.00 -0.84
C PHE A 136 15.91 -8.61 -0.36
N VAL A 137 15.00 -7.64 -0.42
CA VAL A 137 15.11 -6.39 0.32
C VAL A 137 13.84 -6.21 1.13
N ALA A 138 13.92 -6.58 2.41
CA ALA A 138 12.83 -6.45 3.37
C ALA A 138 12.78 -5.03 3.95
N ALA A 139 11.58 -4.56 4.31
CA ALA A 139 11.42 -3.34 5.08
C ALA A 139 11.87 -3.58 6.53
N THR A 140 12.80 -2.78 7.05
CA THR A 140 13.35 -2.93 8.41
C THR A 140 13.36 -1.64 9.22
N LYS A 141 12.96 -0.51 8.62
CA LYS A 141 12.85 0.76 9.32
C LYS A 141 11.50 0.84 10.05
N VAL A 142 11.54 0.78 11.38
CA VAL A 142 10.35 0.59 12.24
C VAL A 142 9.45 1.83 12.39
N ASP A 143 9.95 3.01 12.06
CA ASP A 143 9.22 4.29 12.16
C ASP A 143 8.54 4.70 10.85
N GLU A 144 8.45 3.79 9.88
CA GLU A 144 7.87 4.03 8.56
C GLU A 144 6.68 3.10 8.29
N ASN A 145 5.63 3.65 7.71
CA ASN A 145 4.43 2.90 7.32
C ASN A 145 4.75 1.73 6.36
N PHE A 146 5.81 1.86 5.58
CA PHE A 146 6.21 0.81 4.63
C PHE A 146 6.53 -0.51 5.33
N MET A 147 7.16 -0.48 6.52
CA MET A 147 7.43 -1.71 7.25
C MET A 147 6.12 -2.39 7.70
N SER A 148 5.16 -1.64 8.23
CA SER A 148 3.86 -2.21 8.64
C SER A 148 3.12 -2.80 7.44
N GLN A 149 3.05 -2.10 6.32
CA GLN A 149 2.41 -2.58 5.09
C GLN A 149 3.03 -3.90 4.57
N VAL A 150 4.37 -4.00 4.57
CA VAL A 150 5.08 -5.22 4.15
C VAL A 150 4.88 -6.35 5.15
N LEU A 151 4.96 -6.06 6.45
CA LEU A 151 4.79 -7.05 7.50
C LEU A 151 3.35 -7.59 7.53
N GLU A 152 2.35 -6.71 7.46
CA GLU A 152 0.94 -7.09 7.39
C GLU A 152 0.63 -7.95 6.16
N HIS A 153 1.24 -7.63 5.00
CA HIS A 153 1.12 -8.48 3.81
C HIS A 153 1.61 -9.91 4.08
N VAL A 154 2.73 -10.05 4.78
CA VAL A 154 3.26 -11.36 5.17
C VAL A 154 2.34 -12.03 6.20
N PHE A 155 1.83 -11.31 7.19
CA PHE A 155 0.87 -11.85 8.16
C PHE A 155 -0.40 -12.40 7.50
N LEU A 156 -1.04 -11.60 6.64
CA LEU A 156 -2.25 -11.99 5.92
C LEU A 156 -2.00 -13.18 4.97
N ALA A 157 -0.83 -13.20 4.32
CA ALA A 157 -0.43 -14.33 3.47
C ALA A 157 -0.43 -15.67 4.24
N ASN A 158 -0.18 -15.66 5.55
CA ASN A 158 -0.23 -16.85 6.42
C ASN A 158 -1.56 -17.01 7.20
N GLY A 159 -2.56 -16.19 6.89
CA GLY A 159 -3.86 -16.24 7.54
C GLY A 159 -3.82 -15.77 9.00
N VAL A 160 -2.96 -14.80 9.31
CA VAL A 160 -2.87 -14.15 10.62
C VAL A 160 -3.40 -12.72 10.49
N SER A 161 -4.39 -12.39 11.30
CA SER A 161 -4.92 -11.03 11.43
C SER A 161 -5.20 -10.74 12.90
N PRO A 162 -4.85 -9.55 13.43
CA PRO A 162 -5.22 -9.13 14.76
C PRO A 162 -6.69 -8.70 14.87
N VAL A 163 -7.41 -8.68 13.75
CA VAL A 163 -8.82 -8.28 13.65
C VAL A 163 -9.59 -9.32 12.86
N ASP A 164 -10.77 -9.70 13.34
CA ASP A 164 -11.75 -10.52 12.63
C ASP A 164 -13.13 -9.84 12.64
N SER A 165 -14.16 -10.57 12.22
CA SER A 165 -15.54 -10.05 12.19
C SER A 165 -16.12 -9.70 13.57
N GLY A 166 -15.48 -10.14 14.66
CA GLY A 166 -15.86 -9.85 16.04
C GLY A 166 -15.06 -8.72 16.70
N GLY A 167 -14.09 -8.14 15.98
CA GLY A 167 -13.19 -7.11 16.49
C GLY A 167 -11.76 -7.61 16.69
N PHE A 168 -11.08 -7.17 17.76
CA PHE A 168 -9.74 -7.65 18.06
C PHE A 168 -9.72 -9.12 18.46
N SER A 169 -8.86 -9.90 17.81
CA SER A 169 -8.66 -11.32 18.04
C SER A 169 -7.23 -11.61 18.51
N PRO A 170 -7.04 -12.53 19.47
CA PRO A 170 -5.70 -13.00 19.83
C PRO A 170 -4.99 -13.62 18.62
N LEU A 171 -3.71 -13.30 18.45
CA LEU A 171 -2.91 -13.90 17.40
C LEU A 171 -2.65 -15.38 17.70
N ASP A 172 -2.81 -16.22 16.67
CA ASP A 172 -2.42 -17.63 16.74
C ASP A 172 -0.88 -17.71 16.86
N GLU A 173 -0.38 -18.30 17.95
CA GLU A 173 1.05 -18.35 18.26
C GLU A 173 1.84 -19.14 17.21
N ALA A 174 1.33 -20.27 16.75
CA ALA A 174 2.03 -21.12 15.77
C ALA A 174 2.14 -20.40 14.42
N LYS A 175 1.03 -19.87 13.91
CA LYS A 175 1.02 -19.12 12.63
C LYS A 175 1.85 -17.84 12.71
N THR A 176 1.81 -17.16 13.86
CA THR A 176 2.61 -15.95 14.09
C THR A 176 4.10 -16.26 14.09
N THR A 177 4.48 -17.40 14.69
CA THR A 177 5.87 -17.87 14.68
C THR A 177 6.35 -18.14 13.25
N GLU A 178 5.54 -18.81 12.42
CA GLU A 178 5.85 -19.04 10.99
C GLU A 178 6.10 -17.72 10.25
N VAL A 179 5.26 -16.70 10.48
CA VAL A 179 5.42 -15.37 9.89
C VAL A 179 6.75 -14.72 10.31
N LEU A 180 7.03 -14.71 11.63
CA LEU A 180 8.22 -14.07 12.16
C LEU A 180 9.51 -14.78 11.73
N ASP A 181 9.51 -16.10 11.62
CA ASP A 181 10.64 -16.85 11.12
C ASP A 181 10.87 -16.62 9.63
N PHE A 182 9.81 -16.57 8.83
CA PHE A 182 9.90 -16.16 7.43
C PHE A 182 10.43 -14.73 7.30
N TYR A 183 9.89 -13.77 8.06
CA TYR A 183 10.36 -12.38 8.01
C TYR A 183 11.84 -12.25 8.38
N LYS A 184 12.29 -12.97 9.42
CA LYS A 184 13.72 -13.07 9.76
C LYS A 184 14.56 -13.63 8.60
N SER A 185 14.03 -14.59 7.84
CA SER A 185 14.75 -15.17 6.69
C SER A 185 14.98 -14.16 5.57
N ILE A 186 13.96 -13.37 5.23
CA ILE A 186 14.09 -12.31 4.22
C ILE A 186 14.94 -11.14 4.70
N VAL A 187 14.90 -10.78 5.98
CA VAL A 187 15.78 -9.77 6.58
C VAL A 187 17.23 -10.21 6.51
N LYS A 188 17.55 -11.46 6.82
CA LYS A 188 18.92 -12.02 6.71
C LYS A 188 19.45 -12.01 5.26
N ALA A 189 18.57 -12.08 4.29
CA ALA A 189 18.91 -12.02 2.87
C ALA A 189 18.91 -10.61 2.27
N SER A 190 18.69 -9.60 3.11
CA SER A 190 18.68 -8.17 2.76
C SER A 190 20.01 -7.50 3.10
N PRO A 191 20.30 -6.30 2.55
CA PRO A 191 21.39 -5.48 3.05
C PRO A 191 21.26 -5.18 4.55
N PRO A 192 22.38 -5.03 5.27
CA PRO A 192 22.32 -4.62 6.67
C PRO A 192 21.86 -3.17 6.82
N GLY A 193 21.21 -2.86 7.95
CA GLY A 193 20.76 -1.51 8.30
C GLY A 193 19.25 -1.34 8.22
N GLU A 194 18.84 -0.08 8.37
CA GLU A 194 17.44 0.32 8.27
C GLU A 194 17.06 0.55 6.81
N LEU A 195 16.14 -0.26 6.32
CA LEU A 195 15.67 -0.23 4.95
C LEU A 195 14.22 0.24 4.94
N PHE A 196 13.97 1.36 4.28
CA PHE A 196 12.62 1.85 4.02
C PHE A 196 12.33 1.84 2.50
N TRP A 197 11.21 2.35 2.07
CA TRP A 197 10.74 2.19 0.69
C TRP A 197 11.73 2.70 -0.36
N GLN A 198 12.42 3.83 -0.13
CA GLN A 198 13.36 4.36 -1.12
C GLN A 198 14.54 3.43 -1.37
N GLN A 199 15.24 3.00 -0.31
CA GLN A 199 16.40 2.11 -0.45
C GLN A 199 15.99 0.76 -1.06
N SER A 200 14.83 0.23 -0.66
CA SER A 200 14.32 -1.04 -1.20
C SER A 200 14.11 -0.94 -2.71
N ARG A 201 13.47 0.12 -3.17
CA ARG A 201 13.26 0.40 -4.59
C ARG A 201 14.57 0.61 -5.33
N GLU A 202 15.45 1.47 -4.82
CA GLU A 202 16.74 1.79 -5.45
C GLU A 202 17.62 0.55 -5.64
N LEU A 203 17.65 -0.36 -4.67
CA LEU A 203 18.37 -1.62 -4.77
C LEU A 203 17.79 -2.54 -5.85
N TYR A 204 16.47 -2.60 -5.97
CA TYR A 204 15.82 -3.37 -7.03
C TYR A 204 16.09 -2.73 -8.41
N PHE A 205 15.97 -1.42 -8.52
CA PHE A 205 16.21 -0.65 -9.76
C PHE A 205 17.66 -0.74 -10.24
N ALA A 206 18.60 -0.83 -9.32
CA ALA A 206 20.01 -1.06 -9.61
C ALA A 206 20.32 -2.53 -9.98
N GLY A 207 19.33 -3.42 -10.01
CA GLY A 207 19.53 -4.84 -10.26
C GLY A 207 20.29 -5.57 -9.15
N LYS A 208 20.30 -5.02 -7.93
CA LYS A 208 21.01 -5.56 -6.76
C LYS A 208 20.14 -6.41 -5.84
N ALA A 209 18.84 -6.49 -6.10
CA ALA A 209 17.88 -7.30 -5.37
C ALA A 209 17.16 -8.28 -6.29
N ALA A 210 16.99 -9.53 -5.84
CA ALA A 210 16.23 -10.53 -6.59
C ALA A 210 14.73 -10.42 -6.33
N MET A 211 14.32 -9.99 -5.14
CA MET A 211 12.91 -9.86 -4.74
C MET A 211 12.71 -8.66 -3.81
N ILE A 212 11.52 -8.04 -3.91
CA ILE A 212 10.98 -7.07 -2.95
C ILE A 212 9.47 -7.29 -2.81
N ILE A 213 8.87 -6.84 -1.71
CA ILE A 213 7.42 -6.61 -1.62
C ILE A 213 7.17 -5.13 -1.93
N TRP A 214 6.24 -4.86 -2.85
CA TRP A 214 5.93 -3.51 -3.31
C TRP A 214 4.49 -3.41 -3.81
N SER A 215 4.05 -2.19 -4.05
CA SER A 215 2.73 -1.88 -4.60
C SER A 215 2.76 -1.63 -6.12
N PRO A 216 1.61 -1.52 -6.79
CA PRO A 216 1.53 -1.20 -8.22
C PRO A 216 2.18 0.12 -8.63
N PHE A 217 2.51 1.01 -7.69
CA PHE A 217 3.25 2.25 -7.97
C PHE A 217 4.62 2.02 -8.63
N ILE A 218 5.18 0.80 -8.53
CA ILE A 218 6.44 0.47 -9.19
C ILE A 218 6.29 0.28 -10.71
N LEU A 219 5.08 0.10 -11.24
CA LEU A 219 4.88 -0.34 -12.62
C LEU A 219 5.29 0.72 -13.65
N ASP A 220 4.89 1.97 -13.45
CA ASP A 220 5.29 3.09 -14.32
C ASP A 220 6.78 3.43 -14.16
N GLU A 221 7.30 3.29 -12.95
CA GLU A 221 8.72 3.46 -12.66
C GLU A 221 9.57 2.41 -13.40
N LEU A 222 9.19 1.12 -13.32
CA LEU A 222 9.85 0.02 -14.04
C LEU A 222 9.81 0.20 -15.56
N ALA A 223 8.72 0.76 -16.08
CA ALA A 223 8.55 1.03 -17.50
C ALA A 223 9.32 2.27 -17.99
N GLY A 224 10.04 2.98 -17.11
CA GLY A 224 10.76 4.19 -17.46
C GLY A 224 9.85 5.39 -17.79
N LEU A 225 8.61 5.37 -17.27
CA LEU A 225 7.61 6.41 -17.52
C LEU A 225 7.60 7.51 -16.45
N ARG A 226 8.40 7.38 -15.40
CA ARG A 226 8.49 8.32 -14.29
C ARG A 226 9.90 8.89 -14.14
N ASP A 227 10.10 10.14 -14.53
CA ASP A 227 11.39 10.82 -14.47
C ASP A 227 11.99 10.94 -13.07
N SER A 228 11.13 11.00 -12.04
CA SER A 228 11.57 11.15 -10.63
C SER A 228 12.12 9.86 -10.01
N ALA A 229 11.93 8.70 -10.66
CA ALA A 229 12.34 7.40 -10.15
C ALA A 229 12.70 6.41 -11.27
N PRO A 230 13.70 6.73 -12.10
CA PRO A 230 14.08 5.86 -13.21
C PRO A 230 14.81 4.61 -12.73
N PRO A 231 14.66 3.47 -13.42
CA PRO A 231 15.52 2.32 -13.22
C PRO A 231 16.99 2.66 -13.48
N THR A 232 17.88 2.09 -12.67
CA THR A 232 19.33 2.33 -12.75
C THR A 232 20.12 1.07 -13.11
N ILE A 233 19.43 0.04 -13.62
CA ILE A 233 20.06 -1.22 -14.06
C ILE A 233 21.01 -1.03 -15.23
N ASN A 234 20.80 0.02 -16.03
CA ASN A 234 21.68 0.49 -17.08
C ASN A 234 21.72 2.03 -17.11
N SER A 235 22.41 2.63 -18.09
CA SER A 235 22.57 4.08 -18.21
C SER A 235 21.41 4.82 -18.90
N ASP A 236 20.40 4.09 -19.40
CA ASP A 236 19.23 4.68 -20.06
C ASP A 236 18.04 4.71 -19.05
N PRO A 237 17.67 5.89 -18.53
CA PRO A 237 16.61 6.03 -17.54
C PRO A 237 15.21 5.70 -18.08
N THR A 238 15.05 5.68 -19.41
CA THR A 238 13.77 5.35 -20.07
C THR A 238 13.69 3.89 -20.51
N SER A 239 14.72 3.10 -20.18
CA SER A 239 14.81 1.70 -20.58
C SER A 239 13.78 0.83 -19.94
N GLY A 240 13.01 0.08 -20.72
CA GLY A 240 12.12 -0.99 -20.27
C GLY A 240 12.85 -2.30 -19.91
N GLU A 241 14.18 -2.30 -19.81
CA GLU A 241 14.97 -3.51 -19.56
C GLU A 241 14.58 -4.19 -18.25
N LEU A 242 14.49 -3.43 -17.16
CA LEU A 242 14.12 -3.98 -15.86
C LEU A 242 12.68 -4.47 -15.84
N ALA A 243 11.74 -3.76 -16.49
CA ALA A 243 10.37 -4.20 -16.65
C ALA A 243 10.28 -5.57 -17.33
N SER A 244 11.02 -5.76 -18.43
CA SER A 244 11.04 -7.04 -19.17
C SER A 244 11.62 -8.20 -18.36
N LYS A 245 12.45 -7.92 -17.37
CA LYS A 245 13.10 -8.87 -16.46
C LYS A 245 12.32 -9.08 -15.14
N THR A 246 11.25 -8.32 -14.94
CA THR A 246 10.45 -8.34 -13.71
C THR A 246 9.23 -9.25 -13.86
N GLY A 247 8.98 -10.07 -12.86
CA GLY A 247 7.74 -10.80 -12.64
C GLY A 247 7.01 -10.27 -11.41
N ILE A 248 5.70 -10.47 -11.38
CA ILE A 248 4.82 -9.98 -10.33
C ILE A 248 3.98 -11.14 -9.80
N VAL A 249 3.86 -11.23 -8.48
CA VAL A 249 2.96 -12.16 -7.78
C VAL A 249 1.96 -11.35 -6.97
N THR A 250 0.69 -11.49 -7.29
CA THR A 250 -0.41 -10.73 -6.68
C THR A 250 -1.08 -11.47 -5.53
N THR A 251 -0.88 -12.80 -5.44
CA THR A 251 -1.39 -13.62 -4.34
C THR A 251 -0.23 -14.36 -3.71
N PHE A 252 0.07 -14.06 -2.46
CA PHE A 252 1.19 -14.64 -1.71
C PHE A 252 0.68 -15.54 -0.60
N SER A 253 1.28 -16.71 -0.39
CA SER A 253 0.80 -17.70 0.58
C SER A 253 1.87 -18.09 1.60
N GLY A 254 1.41 -18.25 2.85
CA GLY A 254 2.17 -18.92 3.90
C GLY A 254 1.75 -20.37 4.09
N PRO A 255 2.47 -21.15 4.89
CA PRO A 255 2.17 -22.57 5.14
C PRO A 255 0.78 -22.78 5.75
N SER A 256 0.30 -21.88 6.60
CA SER A 256 -0.99 -21.96 7.26
C SER A 256 -2.16 -21.36 6.46
N ASN A 257 -1.89 -20.76 5.30
CA ASN A 257 -2.91 -20.26 4.36
C ASN A 257 -2.50 -20.53 2.91
N PRO A 258 -2.72 -21.75 2.39
CA PRO A 258 -2.36 -22.11 1.02
C PRO A 258 -3.08 -21.28 -0.06
N SER A 259 -4.25 -20.73 0.24
CA SER A 259 -4.98 -19.85 -0.67
C SER A 259 -4.30 -18.50 -0.83
N GLY A 260 -3.46 -18.14 0.13
CA GLY A 260 -2.77 -16.85 0.16
C GLY A 260 -3.69 -15.66 0.39
N ALA A 261 -3.08 -14.51 0.50
CA ALA A 261 -3.75 -13.23 0.57
C ALA A 261 -2.82 -12.12 0.07
N ALA A 262 -3.35 -10.92 -0.06
CA ALA A 262 -2.58 -9.71 -0.25
C ALA A 262 -3.10 -8.63 0.71
N TRP A 263 -2.19 -7.87 1.29
CA TRP A 263 -2.55 -6.64 2.00
C TRP A 263 -2.89 -5.56 0.99
N GLY A 264 -3.90 -4.76 1.28
CA GLY A 264 -4.27 -3.64 0.46
C GLY A 264 -4.70 -2.45 1.31
N ASP A 265 -4.62 -1.28 0.73
CA ASP A 265 -5.13 -0.05 1.32
C ASP A 265 -6.10 0.63 0.34
N VAL A 266 -7.09 1.32 0.89
CA VAL A 266 -8.06 2.11 0.14
C VAL A 266 -7.95 3.54 0.58
N ARG A 267 -8.00 4.45 -0.39
CA ARG A 267 -8.03 5.88 -0.13
C ARG A 267 -9.41 6.44 -0.37
N TYR A 268 -9.71 7.44 0.42
CA TYR A 268 -11.01 8.07 0.49
C TYR A 268 -10.90 9.58 0.35
N PHE A 269 -11.95 10.19 -0.16
CA PHE A 269 -12.25 11.59 0.10
C PHE A 269 -13.21 11.68 1.28
N GLY A 270 -12.74 12.25 2.37
CA GLY A 270 -13.57 12.63 3.51
C GLY A 270 -14.07 14.06 3.33
N ILE A 271 -15.37 14.25 3.33
CA ILE A 271 -15.98 15.58 3.45
C ILE A 271 -15.87 15.95 4.91
N THR A 272 -15.42 17.15 5.23
CA THR A 272 -15.26 17.57 6.63
C THR A 272 -16.50 18.26 7.17
N THR A 273 -16.64 18.29 8.49
CA THR A 273 -17.76 18.97 9.14
C THR A 273 -17.68 20.49 9.07
N ASP A 274 -16.54 21.06 8.67
CA ASP A 274 -16.38 22.50 8.42
C ASP A 274 -16.65 22.89 6.96
N ALA A 275 -16.94 21.92 6.08
CA ALA A 275 -17.31 22.18 4.69
C ALA A 275 -18.66 22.91 4.63
N GLU A 276 -18.64 24.19 4.26
CA GLU A 276 -19.81 25.08 4.33
C GLU A 276 -20.58 25.18 3.00
N THR A 277 -20.07 24.61 1.92
CA THR A 277 -20.58 24.87 0.58
C THR A 277 -20.98 23.63 -0.19
N ASP A 278 -22.07 23.73 -0.98
CA ASP A 278 -22.48 22.71 -1.96
C ASP A 278 -21.36 22.41 -2.99
N GLU A 279 -20.38 23.30 -3.14
CA GLU A 279 -19.21 23.08 -4.00
C GLU A 279 -18.33 21.93 -3.52
N ALA A 280 -18.20 21.75 -2.21
CA ALA A 280 -17.43 20.63 -1.63
C ALA A 280 -18.04 19.27 -1.95
N MET A 281 -19.34 19.24 -2.22
CA MET A 281 -20.10 18.03 -2.54
C MET A 281 -20.02 17.61 -4.02
N LYS A 282 -19.46 18.44 -4.89
CA LYS A 282 -19.34 18.19 -6.35
C LYS A 282 -18.02 17.53 -6.69
#